data_6abf5c3e8052cd7a912c1c7d049778c1
#
_entry.id   6abf5c3e8052cd7a912c1c7d049778c1
#
_cell.length_a   1.000
_cell.length_b   1.000
_cell.length_c   1.000
_cell.angle_alpha   90.00
_cell.angle_beta   90.00
_cell.angle_gamma   90.00
#
_symmetry.space_group_name_H-M   'P 1'
#
loop_
_entity.id
_entity.type
_entity.pdbx_description
1 polymer ?
#
loop_
_entity_poly.entity_id
_entity_poly.type
_entity_poly.pdbx_seq_one_letter_code
_entity_poly.pdbx_strand_id
1 'polypeptide(L)'
;YYLATLYLKVPLPVLVLVALSLFYLFKTSQHRDTALVLLVPILVILIATCFDQSNLGLRRILPVLPFLFLFCAHSLAAATHRLIPYITIALIILTAIETLSVYPHHLTYFSRLVGGPEKGLHCLDDSNIDWGQDLPALAKWQKAHPEVNTLKLEYFGTLPSHLYGVKAQEMSDPEILHPQPGTYAISTHSLIWFRKLKNKNPIKGD
;
A
#
# COMPACT_ATOMS: atom_id res chain seq x y z
N TYR A 1 -0.90 -7.26 -12.55
CA TYR A 1 -0.82 -7.01 -11.11
C TYR A 1 -0.20 -5.63 -10.81
N TYR A 2 1.04 -5.33 -11.24
CA TYR A 2 1.78 -4.13 -10.82
C TYR A 2 1.17 -2.80 -11.29
N LEU A 3 0.58 -2.73 -12.50
CA LEU A 3 -0.14 -1.55 -12.95
C LEU A 3 -1.39 -1.28 -12.09
N ALA A 4 -2.10 -2.34 -11.71
CA ALA A 4 -3.21 -2.22 -10.77
C ALA A 4 -2.71 -1.75 -9.39
N THR A 5 -1.57 -2.27 -8.91
CA THR A 5 -0.98 -1.83 -7.65
C THR A 5 -0.62 -0.34 -7.66
N LEU A 6 -0.03 0.17 -8.76
CA LEU A 6 0.21 1.61 -8.91
C LEU A 6 -1.09 2.41 -8.83
N TYR A 7 -2.13 2.00 -9.55
CA TYR A 7 -3.43 2.67 -9.52
C TYR A 7 -4.07 2.67 -8.13
N LEU A 8 -3.93 1.56 -7.39
CA LEU A 8 -4.51 1.39 -6.06
C LEU A 8 -3.73 2.12 -4.97
N LYS A 9 -2.40 2.22 -5.10
CA LYS A 9 -1.48 2.67 -4.04
C LYS A 9 -0.87 4.05 -4.28
N VAL A 10 -1.01 4.62 -5.46
CA VAL A 10 -0.50 5.96 -5.75
C VAL A 10 -1.62 6.99 -5.56
N PRO A 11 -1.36 8.13 -4.89
CA PRO A 11 -2.33 9.21 -4.72
C PRO A 11 -2.89 9.70 -6.06
N LEU A 12 -4.20 9.98 -6.09
CA LEU A 12 -4.85 10.47 -7.30
C LEU A 12 -4.17 11.71 -7.91
N PRO A 13 -3.76 12.72 -7.14
CA PRO A 13 -3.07 13.87 -7.71
C PRO A 13 -1.77 13.51 -8.44
N VAL A 14 -1.03 12.48 -7.97
CA VAL A 14 0.16 11.98 -8.67
C VAL A 14 -0.20 11.33 -10.00
N LEU A 15 -1.27 10.53 -10.05
CA LEU A 15 -1.75 9.94 -11.31
C LEU A 15 -2.17 11.03 -12.32
N VAL A 16 -2.76 12.12 -11.84
CA VAL A 16 -3.08 13.30 -12.68
C VAL A 16 -1.81 13.97 -13.19
N LEU A 17 -0.78 14.15 -12.35
CA LEU A 17 0.52 14.67 -12.79
C LEU A 17 1.14 13.80 -13.88
N VAL A 18 1.07 12.47 -13.75
CA VAL A 18 1.57 11.52 -14.76
C VAL A 18 0.80 11.68 -16.08
N ALA A 19 -0.54 11.75 -16.01
CA ALA A 19 -1.37 11.91 -17.20
C ALA A 19 -1.09 13.23 -17.93
N LEU A 20 -0.95 14.35 -17.19
CA LEU A 20 -0.57 15.64 -17.75
C LEU A 20 0.83 15.58 -18.38
N SER A 21 1.79 14.92 -17.73
CA SER A 21 3.16 14.77 -18.24
C SER A 21 3.20 13.99 -19.54
N LEU A 22 2.44 12.90 -19.64
CA LEU A 22 2.29 12.15 -20.88
C LEU A 22 1.64 12.99 -21.98
N PHE A 23 0.61 13.75 -21.66
CA PHE A 23 -0.01 14.67 -22.63
C PHE A 23 1.00 15.69 -23.18
N TYR A 24 1.81 16.32 -22.31
CA TYR A 24 2.81 17.29 -22.74
C TYR A 24 4.00 16.66 -23.47
N LEU A 25 4.36 15.41 -23.20
CA LEU A 25 5.34 14.66 -23.97
C LEU A 25 4.99 14.61 -25.45
N PHE A 26 3.71 14.41 -25.79
CA PHE A 26 3.27 14.34 -27.19
C PHE A 26 3.03 15.72 -27.79
N LYS A 27 2.69 16.72 -27.00
CA LYS A 27 2.37 18.07 -27.47
C LYS A 27 3.61 18.94 -27.69
N THR A 28 4.69 18.77 -26.89
CA THR A 28 5.88 19.61 -26.92
C THR A 28 7.05 18.79 -27.49
N SER A 29 7.66 19.29 -28.58
CA SER A 29 8.85 18.66 -29.15
C SER A 29 10.13 18.98 -28.38
N GLN A 30 10.15 20.12 -27.69
CA GLN A 30 11.29 20.59 -26.93
C GLN A 30 11.59 19.63 -25.76
N HIS A 31 12.83 19.16 -25.67
CA HIS A 31 13.31 18.23 -24.65
C HIS A 31 12.63 16.85 -24.61
N ARG A 32 11.98 16.46 -25.70
CA ARG A 32 11.32 15.16 -25.82
C ARG A 32 12.27 13.99 -25.61
N ASP A 33 13.51 14.11 -26.10
CA ASP A 33 14.51 13.05 -25.98
C ASP A 33 14.85 12.77 -24.51
N THR A 34 15.03 13.81 -23.70
CA THR A 34 15.26 13.64 -22.24
C THR A 34 14.07 12.98 -21.55
N ALA A 35 12.84 13.37 -21.90
CA ALA A 35 11.64 12.75 -21.34
C ALA A 35 11.55 11.26 -21.73
N LEU A 36 11.88 10.91 -22.97
CA LEU A 36 11.91 9.51 -23.42
C LEU A 36 12.99 8.70 -22.69
N VAL A 37 14.18 9.27 -22.48
CA VAL A 37 15.24 8.63 -21.69
C VAL A 37 14.78 8.34 -20.26
N LEU A 38 14.03 9.26 -19.62
CA LEU A 38 13.47 9.05 -18.28
C LEU A 38 12.37 7.97 -18.24
N LEU A 39 11.68 7.73 -19.35
CA LEU A 39 10.68 6.65 -19.46
C LEU A 39 11.32 5.26 -19.58
N VAL A 40 12.54 5.16 -20.10
CA VAL A 40 13.21 3.85 -20.30
C VAL A 40 13.32 3.05 -19.01
N PRO A 41 13.89 3.55 -17.88
CA PRO A 41 13.96 2.78 -16.65
C PRO A 41 12.57 2.43 -16.08
N ILE A 42 11.58 3.30 -16.23
CA ILE A 42 10.20 3.03 -15.83
C ILE A 42 9.66 1.81 -16.57
N LEU A 43 9.78 1.82 -17.90
CA LEU A 43 9.30 0.72 -18.74
C LEU A 43 10.08 -0.57 -18.50
N VAL A 44 11.41 -0.50 -18.40
CA VAL A 44 12.25 -1.68 -18.13
C VAL A 44 11.85 -2.35 -16.81
N ILE A 45 11.68 -1.58 -15.73
CA ILE A 45 11.29 -2.13 -14.43
C ILE A 45 9.88 -2.71 -14.49
N LEU A 46 8.91 -2.00 -15.09
CA LEU A 46 7.54 -2.50 -15.22
C LEU A 46 7.46 -3.76 -16.08
N ILE A 47 8.19 -3.83 -17.18
CA ILE A 47 8.24 -5.02 -18.04
C ILE A 47 8.91 -6.17 -17.30
N ALA A 48 10.07 -5.95 -16.67
CA ALA A 48 10.76 -6.96 -15.89
C ALA A 48 9.88 -7.56 -14.78
N THR A 49 9.10 -6.72 -14.08
CA THR A 49 8.18 -7.19 -13.05
C THR A 49 6.98 -7.97 -13.60
N CYS A 50 6.63 -7.82 -14.88
CA CYS A 50 5.57 -8.64 -15.49
C CYS A 50 5.95 -10.12 -15.62
N PHE A 51 7.25 -10.41 -15.69
CA PHE A 51 7.76 -11.79 -15.74
C PHE A 51 7.99 -12.41 -14.35
N ASP A 52 7.89 -11.60 -13.29
CA ASP A 52 7.99 -12.09 -11.91
C ASP A 52 6.65 -12.66 -11.45
N GLN A 53 6.67 -13.95 -11.07
CA GLN A 53 5.48 -14.64 -10.55
C GLN A 53 5.15 -14.26 -9.09
N SER A 54 6.08 -13.59 -8.39
CA SER A 54 5.90 -13.17 -7.02
C SER A 54 5.17 -11.81 -6.96
N ASN A 55 3.91 -11.82 -6.57
CA ASN A 55 3.08 -10.61 -6.44
C ASN A 55 3.38 -9.87 -5.12
N LEU A 56 4.61 -9.37 -4.95
CA LEU A 56 5.11 -8.76 -3.71
C LEU A 56 4.69 -7.29 -3.49
N GLY A 57 3.70 -6.81 -4.24
CA GLY A 57 3.12 -5.48 -4.06
C GLY A 57 3.97 -4.32 -4.55
N LEU A 58 3.66 -3.11 -4.05
CA LEU A 58 4.29 -1.85 -4.46
C LEU A 58 5.81 -1.85 -4.26
N ARG A 59 6.33 -2.57 -3.26
CA ARG A 59 7.78 -2.60 -2.94
C ARG A 59 8.66 -3.01 -4.12
N ARG A 60 8.16 -3.88 -5.02
CA ARG A 60 8.91 -4.32 -6.20
C ARG A 60 9.07 -3.25 -7.26
N ILE A 61 8.13 -2.33 -7.32
CA ILE A 61 8.11 -1.24 -8.30
C ILE A 61 8.45 0.12 -7.68
N LEU A 62 8.83 0.17 -6.40
CA LEU A 62 9.30 1.42 -5.77
C LEU A 62 10.38 2.15 -6.57
N PRO A 63 11.37 1.47 -7.19
CA PRO A 63 12.37 2.16 -8.02
C PRO A 63 11.81 2.89 -9.24
N VAL A 64 10.57 2.61 -9.66
CA VAL A 64 9.87 3.37 -10.71
C VAL A 64 9.56 4.80 -10.28
N LEU A 65 9.24 5.02 -9.00
CA LEU A 65 8.74 6.30 -8.52
C LEU A 65 9.71 7.48 -8.70
N PRO A 66 11.01 7.36 -8.38
CA PRO A 66 11.96 8.45 -8.63
C PRO A 66 12.01 8.89 -10.10
N PHE A 67 12.08 7.92 -11.01
CA PHE A 67 12.08 8.21 -12.46
C PHE A 67 10.75 8.79 -12.92
N LEU A 68 9.64 8.33 -12.36
CA LEU A 68 8.31 8.87 -12.65
C LEU A 68 8.20 10.33 -12.22
N PHE A 69 8.71 10.68 -11.03
CA PHE A 69 8.72 12.07 -10.55
C PHE A 69 9.64 12.95 -11.38
N LEU A 70 10.83 12.48 -11.77
CA LEU A 70 11.74 13.21 -12.67
C LEU A 70 11.09 13.43 -14.03
N PHE A 71 10.43 12.40 -14.58
CA PHE A 71 9.67 12.50 -15.84
C PHE A 71 8.56 13.56 -15.74
N CYS A 72 7.79 13.54 -14.65
CA CYS A 72 6.72 14.52 -14.43
C CYS A 72 7.30 15.95 -14.33
N ALA A 73 8.34 16.14 -13.51
CA ALA A 73 8.97 17.43 -13.33
C ALA A 73 9.51 17.98 -14.65
N HIS A 74 10.24 17.15 -15.42
CA HIS A 74 10.80 17.55 -16.71
C HIS A 74 9.72 17.89 -17.73
N SER A 75 8.71 17.04 -17.90
CA SER A 75 7.66 17.22 -18.90
C SER A 75 6.77 18.43 -18.60
N LEU A 76 6.46 18.68 -17.33
CA LEU A 76 5.62 19.81 -16.92
C LEU A 76 6.41 21.14 -16.92
N ALA A 77 7.73 21.12 -16.65
CA ALA A 77 8.59 22.29 -16.79
C ALA A 77 8.69 22.77 -18.25
N ALA A 78 8.62 21.85 -19.21
CA ALA A 78 8.61 22.16 -20.63
C ALA A 78 7.24 22.65 -21.16
N ALA A 79 6.19 22.60 -20.34
CA ALA A 79 4.86 23.01 -20.73
C ALA A 79 4.76 24.54 -20.86
N THR A 80 4.30 25.01 -22.01
CA THR A 80 4.21 26.46 -22.33
C THR A 80 2.99 27.16 -21.76
N HIS A 81 2.00 26.39 -21.27
CA HIS A 81 0.75 26.96 -20.77
C HIS A 81 0.93 27.53 -19.35
N ARG A 82 0.63 28.83 -19.19
CA ARG A 82 0.86 29.60 -17.95
C ARG A 82 0.23 29.06 -16.67
N LEU A 83 -0.81 28.24 -16.78
CA LEU A 83 -1.50 27.66 -15.63
C LEU A 83 -0.85 26.37 -15.12
N ILE A 84 0.04 25.72 -15.88
CA ILE A 84 0.62 24.43 -15.51
C ILE A 84 1.42 24.50 -14.21
N PRO A 85 2.26 25.52 -13.96
CA PRO A 85 2.97 25.61 -12.68
C PRO A 85 2.02 25.66 -11.47
N TYR A 86 0.94 26.41 -11.56
CA TYR A 86 -0.05 26.53 -10.49
C TYR A 86 -0.80 25.21 -10.26
N ILE A 87 -1.21 24.54 -11.34
CA ILE A 87 -1.85 23.21 -11.28
C ILE A 87 -0.89 22.20 -10.65
N THR A 88 0.36 22.21 -11.07
CA THR A 88 1.39 21.31 -10.52
C THR A 88 1.57 21.51 -9.01
N ILE A 89 1.69 22.78 -8.57
CA ILE A 89 1.82 23.12 -7.15
C ILE A 89 0.57 22.66 -6.39
N ALA A 90 -0.63 22.93 -6.90
CA ALA A 90 -1.88 22.49 -6.28
C ALA A 90 -1.95 20.96 -6.13
N LEU A 91 -1.57 20.20 -7.16
CA LEU A 91 -1.54 18.74 -7.11
C LEU A 91 -0.49 18.20 -6.14
N ILE A 92 0.67 18.87 -6.01
CA ILE A 92 1.69 18.51 -4.99
C ILE A 92 1.12 18.75 -3.58
N ILE A 93 0.47 19.88 -3.33
CA ILE A 93 -0.17 20.18 -2.04
C ILE A 93 -1.25 19.14 -1.73
N LEU A 94 -2.11 18.81 -2.69
CA LEU A 94 -3.13 17.78 -2.52
C LEU A 94 -2.52 16.41 -2.22
N THR A 95 -1.41 16.05 -2.88
CA THR A 95 -0.66 14.82 -2.57
C THR A 95 -0.16 14.82 -1.13
N ALA A 96 0.40 15.93 -0.66
CA ALA A 96 0.88 16.07 0.71
C ALA A 96 -0.28 15.93 1.72
N ILE A 97 -1.42 16.59 1.47
CA ILE A 97 -2.61 16.49 2.32
C ILE A 97 -3.11 15.04 2.37
N GLU A 98 -3.23 14.38 1.21
CA GLU A 98 -3.70 13.00 1.12
C GLU A 98 -2.76 12.05 1.85
N THR A 99 -1.44 12.23 1.70
CA THR A 99 -0.44 11.39 2.37
C THR A 99 -0.44 11.62 3.88
N LEU A 100 -0.53 12.87 4.33
CA LEU A 100 -0.58 13.20 5.76
C LEU A 100 -1.87 12.74 6.42
N SER A 101 -2.99 12.66 5.68
CA SER A 101 -4.28 12.22 6.22
C SER A 101 -4.28 10.77 6.71
N VAL A 102 -3.34 9.94 6.26
CA VAL A 102 -3.21 8.54 6.68
C VAL A 102 -2.09 8.31 7.70
N TYR A 103 -1.47 9.39 8.20
CA TYR A 103 -0.44 9.28 9.23
C TYR A 103 -1.01 8.68 10.53
N PRO A 104 -0.32 7.75 11.21
CA PRO A 104 1.00 7.16 10.87
C PRO A 104 0.92 5.90 9.98
N HIS A 105 -0.27 5.53 9.49
CA HIS A 105 -0.54 4.24 8.85
C HIS A 105 -0.29 4.25 7.33
N HIS A 106 0.87 4.77 6.89
CA HIS A 106 1.17 4.93 5.46
C HIS A 106 1.18 3.61 4.68
N LEU A 107 1.53 2.48 5.31
CA LEU A 107 1.53 1.18 4.65
C LEU A 107 0.13 0.76 4.22
N THR A 108 -0.89 1.09 5.00
CA THR A 108 -2.29 0.78 4.69
C THR A 108 -2.96 1.79 3.76
N TYR A 109 -2.19 2.75 3.20
CA TYR A 109 -2.72 3.69 2.24
C TYR A 109 -3.29 2.98 1.02
N PHE A 110 -4.49 3.38 0.63
CA PHE A 110 -5.11 3.08 -0.66
C PHE A 110 -5.75 4.34 -1.22
N SER A 111 -5.68 4.50 -2.54
CA SER A 111 -6.27 5.64 -3.23
C SER A 111 -7.76 5.78 -2.93
N ARG A 112 -8.22 7.02 -2.77
CA ARG A 112 -9.65 7.32 -2.60
C ARG A 112 -10.52 6.84 -3.76
N LEU A 113 -9.94 6.65 -4.96
CA LEU A 113 -10.62 6.08 -6.12
C LEU A 113 -11.20 4.69 -5.85
N VAL A 114 -10.58 3.93 -4.95
CA VAL A 114 -11.00 2.56 -4.60
C VAL A 114 -11.67 2.48 -3.22
N GLY A 115 -11.97 3.63 -2.63
CA GLY A 115 -12.65 3.76 -1.34
C GLY A 115 -11.72 3.78 -0.13
N GLY A 116 -10.43 4.08 -0.35
CA GLY A 116 -9.45 4.26 0.72
C GLY A 116 -9.01 2.97 1.43
N PRO A 117 -8.36 3.10 2.60
CA PRO A 117 -7.80 1.96 3.34
C PRO A 117 -8.82 0.88 3.69
N GLU A 118 -10.06 1.25 4.06
CA GLU A 118 -11.11 0.31 4.47
C GLU A 118 -11.49 -0.68 3.36
N LYS A 119 -11.50 -0.23 2.09
CA LYS A 119 -11.82 -1.08 0.95
C LYS A 119 -10.60 -1.73 0.31
N GLY A 120 -9.41 -1.20 0.58
CA GLY A 120 -8.15 -1.70 0.05
C GLY A 120 -7.86 -3.16 0.40
N LEU A 121 -8.33 -3.62 1.54
CA LEU A 121 -8.23 -5.00 2.03
C LEU A 121 -8.83 -6.05 1.06
N HIS A 122 -9.75 -5.63 0.20
CA HIS A 122 -10.37 -6.49 -0.80
C HIS A 122 -9.61 -6.53 -2.13
N CYS A 123 -8.66 -5.59 -2.30
CA CYS A 123 -7.95 -5.40 -3.58
C CYS A 123 -6.55 -5.99 -3.56
N LEU A 124 -5.80 -5.79 -2.48
CA LEU A 124 -4.43 -6.24 -2.30
C LEU A 124 -4.26 -6.86 -0.92
N ASP A 125 -3.22 -7.66 -0.79
CA ASP A 125 -2.86 -8.40 0.42
C ASP A 125 -1.34 -8.30 0.67
N ASP A 126 -0.81 -9.02 1.66
CA ASP A 126 0.62 -9.12 1.96
C ASP A 126 1.23 -7.75 2.30
N SER A 127 2.43 -7.52 1.88
CA SER A 127 3.25 -6.33 2.12
C SER A 127 2.62 -4.98 1.70
N ASN A 128 1.46 -4.99 1.05
CA ASN A 128 0.70 -3.78 0.78
C ASN A 128 -0.12 -3.29 1.97
N ILE A 129 -0.33 -4.13 3.00
CA ILE A 129 -1.25 -3.84 4.10
C ILE A 129 -0.57 -4.00 5.45
N ASP A 130 0.19 -5.09 5.62
CA ASP A 130 0.64 -5.53 6.94
C ASP A 130 2.06 -6.10 6.90
N TRP A 131 2.86 -5.74 7.91
CA TRP A 131 4.19 -6.25 8.24
C TRP A 131 4.42 -6.26 9.74
N GLY A 132 3.33 -6.33 10.53
CA GLY A 132 3.39 -6.25 11.98
C GLY A 132 3.67 -4.85 12.50
N GLN A 133 3.48 -3.80 11.68
CA GLN A 133 3.73 -2.40 12.07
C GLN A 133 2.80 -1.90 13.18
N ASP A 134 1.71 -2.58 13.45
CA ASP A 134 0.71 -2.17 14.44
C ASP A 134 0.93 -2.74 15.85
N LEU A 135 2.01 -3.54 16.06
CA LEU A 135 2.37 -4.05 17.39
C LEU A 135 2.54 -2.96 18.46
N PRO A 136 3.15 -1.77 18.18
CA PRO A 136 3.19 -0.68 19.15
C PRO A 136 1.79 -0.14 19.51
N ALA A 137 0.87 -0.12 18.56
CA ALA A 137 -0.51 0.30 18.79
C ALA A 137 -1.25 -0.75 19.65
N LEU A 138 -1.04 -2.04 19.36
CA LEU A 138 -1.57 -3.14 20.17
C LEU A 138 -1.06 -3.09 21.62
N ALA A 139 0.23 -2.79 21.82
CA ALA A 139 0.79 -2.63 23.17
C ALA A 139 0.15 -1.46 23.94
N LYS A 140 -0.15 -0.34 23.27
CA LYS A 140 -0.89 0.79 23.88
C LYS A 140 -2.32 0.40 24.20
N TRP A 141 -2.99 -0.30 23.29
CA TRP A 141 -4.34 -0.79 23.51
C TRP A 141 -4.40 -1.73 24.72
N GLN A 142 -3.48 -2.69 24.81
CA GLN A 142 -3.41 -3.65 25.92
C GLN A 142 -3.20 -2.96 27.28
N LYS A 143 -2.38 -1.88 27.32
CA LYS A 143 -2.21 -1.08 28.54
C LYS A 143 -3.49 -0.34 28.95
N ALA A 144 -4.32 0.04 27.99
CA ALA A 144 -5.61 0.72 28.23
C ALA A 144 -6.73 -0.26 28.61
N HIS A 145 -6.54 -1.58 28.39
CA HIS A 145 -7.51 -2.64 28.67
C HIS A 145 -6.92 -3.70 29.61
N PRO A 146 -6.60 -3.34 30.87
CA PRO A 146 -5.98 -4.26 31.85
C PRO A 146 -6.90 -5.44 32.21
N GLU A 147 -8.20 -5.34 31.94
CA GLU A 147 -9.18 -6.40 32.13
C GLU A 147 -8.97 -7.59 31.19
N VAL A 148 -8.25 -7.41 30.08
CA VAL A 148 -7.90 -8.48 29.14
C VAL A 148 -6.69 -9.24 29.64
N ASN A 149 -6.92 -10.28 30.43
CA ASN A 149 -5.86 -11.08 31.07
C ASN A 149 -5.10 -11.97 30.06
N THR A 150 -5.80 -12.47 29.07
CA THR A 150 -5.21 -13.36 28.06
C THR A 150 -5.56 -12.84 26.65
N LEU A 151 -4.55 -12.38 25.94
CA LEU A 151 -4.62 -11.99 24.53
C LEU A 151 -3.99 -13.07 23.68
N LYS A 152 -4.71 -13.59 22.71
CA LYS A 152 -4.18 -14.49 21.69
C LYS A 152 -3.83 -13.69 20.44
N LEU A 153 -2.64 -13.92 19.91
CA LEU A 153 -2.08 -13.11 18.82
C LEU A 153 -1.72 -13.99 17.64
N GLU A 154 -2.21 -13.59 16.49
CA GLU A 154 -1.74 -14.05 15.18
C GLU A 154 -1.39 -12.84 14.34
N TYR A 155 -0.12 -12.68 13.97
CA TYR A 155 0.29 -11.52 13.22
C TYR A 155 1.33 -11.85 12.13
N PHE A 156 1.27 -11.09 11.07
CA PHE A 156 2.22 -11.19 9.96
C PHE A 156 3.42 -10.27 10.22
N GLY A 157 4.53 -10.85 10.67
CA GLY A 157 5.75 -10.12 10.99
C GLY A 157 6.89 -11.06 11.38
N THR A 158 8.11 -10.54 11.45
CA THR A 158 9.32 -11.33 11.72
C THR A 158 9.87 -11.13 13.12
N LEU A 159 9.50 -10.03 13.80
CA LEU A 159 10.03 -9.71 15.12
C LEU A 159 9.09 -10.23 16.21
N PRO A 160 9.60 -10.81 17.28
CA PRO A 160 8.76 -11.26 18.40
C PRO A 160 7.95 -10.11 19.01
N SER A 161 6.66 -10.35 19.23
CA SER A 161 5.70 -9.33 19.72
C SER A 161 6.07 -8.73 21.08
N HIS A 162 6.74 -9.52 21.94
CA HIS A 162 7.17 -9.07 23.27
C HIS A 162 8.20 -7.94 23.23
N LEU A 163 8.98 -7.80 22.13
CA LEU A 163 9.93 -6.69 21.96
C LEU A 163 9.23 -5.33 21.87
N TYR A 164 7.97 -5.33 21.47
CA TYR A 164 7.11 -4.13 21.45
C TYR A 164 6.29 -3.96 22.74
N GLY A 165 6.51 -4.83 23.73
CA GLY A 165 5.79 -4.79 25.00
C GLY A 165 4.40 -5.42 24.95
N VAL A 166 4.08 -6.18 23.90
CA VAL A 166 2.83 -6.93 23.78
C VAL A 166 2.96 -8.23 24.59
N LYS A 167 2.01 -8.45 25.49
CA LYS A 167 1.89 -9.68 26.29
C LYS A 167 0.77 -10.53 25.67
N ALA A 168 1.13 -11.47 24.82
CA ALA A 168 0.17 -12.32 24.13
C ALA A 168 0.69 -13.76 24.02
N GLN A 169 -0.23 -14.69 23.88
CA GLN A 169 0.03 -16.07 23.50
C GLN A 169 -0.16 -16.21 22.00
N GLU A 170 0.75 -16.91 21.34
CA GLU A 170 0.57 -17.23 19.92
C GLU A 170 -0.63 -18.16 19.74
N MET A 171 -1.40 -17.93 18.69
CA MET A 171 -2.52 -18.79 18.33
C MET A 171 -1.98 -20.13 17.83
N SER A 172 -2.56 -21.22 18.28
CA SER A 172 -2.29 -22.56 17.73
C SER A 172 -3.10 -22.84 16.47
N ASP A 173 -2.59 -23.72 15.58
CA ASP A 173 -3.29 -24.10 14.33
C ASP A 173 -4.76 -24.54 14.55
N PRO A 174 -5.10 -25.35 15.60
CA PRO A 174 -6.50 -25.68 15.87
C PRO A 174 -7.37 -24.48 16.23
N GLU A 175 -6.82 -23.47 16.92
CA GLU A 175 -7.56 -22.25 17.30
C GLU A 175 -7.85 -21.34 16.13
N ILE A 176 -7.03 -21.37 15.08
CA ILE A 176 -7.26 -20.63 13.84
C ILE A 176 -8.57 -21.08 13.19
N LEU A 177 -8.85 -22.39 13.21
CA LEU A 177 -10.04 -22.96 12.60
C LEU A 177 -11.26 -23.00 13.55
N HIS A 178 -10.99 -23.23 14.85
CA HIS A 178 -12.03 -23.38 15.89
C HIS A 178 -11.70 -22.49 17.10
N PRO A 179 -11.88 -21.15 16.99
CA PRO A 179 -11.55 -20.25 18.07
C PRO A 179 -12.42 -20.50 19.30
N GLN A 180 -11.78 -20.62 20.45
CA GLN A 180 -12.46 -20.68 21.74
C GLN A 180 -12.85 -19.27 22.21
N PRO A 181 -13.84 -19.14 23.12
CA PRO A 181 -14.15 -17.84 23.69
C PRO A 181 -12.91 -17.14 24.27
N GLY A 182 -12.68 -15.89 23.89
CA GLY A 182 -11.49 -15.15 24.31
C GLY A 182 -11.27 -13.87 23.51
N THR A 183 -10.19 -13.14 23.83
CA THR A 183 -9.78 -11.95 23.10
C THR A 183 -8.65 -12.29 22.15
N TYR A 184 -8.84 -11.94 20.89
CA TYR A 184 -7.91 -12.22 19.80
C TYR A 184 -7.45 -10.92 19.15
N ALA A 185 -6.17 -10.82 18.87
CA ALA A 185 -5.60 -9.83 17.97
C ALA A 185 -5.07 -10.57 16.73
N ILE A 186 -5.65 -10.26 15.58
CA ILE A 186 -5.30 -10.93 14.32
C ILE A 186 -4.91 -9.87 13.32
N SER A 187 -3.75 -10.01 12.72
CA SER A 187 -3.30 -9.11 11.67
C SER A 187 -4.19 -9.22 10.44
N THR A 188 -4.28 -8.14 9.69
CA THR A 188 -5.15 -8.07 8.52
C THR A 188 -4.78 -9.11 7.46
N HIS A 189 -3.49 -9.34 7.24
CA HIS A 189 -3.02 -10.39 6.32
C HIS A 189 -3.49 -11.78 6.75
N SER A 190 -3.27 -12.15 8.01
CA SER A 190 -3.70 -13.44 8.57
C SER A 190 -5.22 -13.60 8.49
N LEU A 191 -5.99 -12.53 8.77
CA LEU A 191 -7.45 -12.55 8.65
C LEU A 191 -7.94 -12.81 7.22
N ILE A 192 -7.30 -12.20 6.21
CA ILE A 192 -7.62 -12.44 4.80
C ILE A 192 -7.32 -13.90 4.44
N TRP A 193 -6.20 -14.42 4.92
CA TRP A 193 -5.79 -15.79 4.66
C TRP A 193 -6.75 -16.80 5.31
N PHE A 194 -7.17 -16.58 6.55
CA PHE A 194 -8.17 -17.42 7.24
C PHE A 194 -9.51 -17.45 6.49
N ARG A 195 -9.97 -16.30 6.00
CA ARG A 195 -11.19 -16.24 5.17
C ARG A 195 -11.06 -17.06 3.89
N LYS A 196 -9.90 -17.03 3.24
CA LYS A 196 -9.61 -17.84 2.05
C LYS A 196 -9.60 -19.35 2.37
N LEU A 197 -9.02 -19.74 3.51
CA LEU A 197 -9.01 -21.13 3.98
C LEU A 197 -10.44 -21.64 4.26
N LYS A 198 -11.24 -20.86 4.99
CA LYS A 198 -12.63 -21.21 5.28
C LYS A 198 -13.47 -21.39 4.01
N ASN A 199 -13.26 -20.56 3.01
CA ASN A 199 -13.98 -20.68 1.74
C ASN A 199 -13.55 -21.89 0.90
N LYS A 200 -12.29 -22.34 1.03
CA LYS A 200 -11.78 -23.55 0.34
C LYS A 200 -12.22 -24.84 1.02
N ASN A 201 -12.38 -24.80 2.34
CA ASN A 201 -12.85 -25.93 3.15
C ASN A 201 -14.12 -25.50 3.90
N PRO A 202 -15.29 -25.46 3.24
CA PRO A 202 -16.52 -25.19 3.96
C PRO A 202 -16.68 -26.30 5.00
N ILE A 203 -16.64 -25.90 6.29
CA ILE A 203 -16.92 -26.81 7.40
C ILE A 203 -18.35 -27.36 7.16
N LYS A 204 -18.44 -28.63 6.85
CA LYS A 204 -19.74 -29.32 6.77
C LYS A 204 -20.27 -29.41 8.20
N GLY A 205 -21.26 -28.59 8.49
CA GLY A 205 -21.96 -28.61 9.78
C GLY A 205 -22.04 -27.22 10.41
N ASP A 206 -23.11 -26.54 10.02
CA ASP A 206 -24.18 -26.00 10.90
C ASP A 206 -25.33 -25.55 10.01
#